data_d30a1467eab88447424bbccf06111bd8
#
_entry.id   d30a1467eab88447424bbccf06111bd8
#
_cell.length_a   1.000
_cell.length_b   1.000
_cell.length_c   1.000
_cell.angle_alpha   90.00
_cell.angle_beta   90.00
_cell.angle_gamma   90.00
#
_symmetry.space_group_name_H-M   'P 1'
#
loop_
_entity.id
_entity.type
_entity.pdbx_description
1 polymer ?
#
loop_
_entity_poly.entity_id
_entity_poly.type
_entity_poly.pdbx_seq_one_letter_code
_entity_poly.pdbx_strand_id
1 'polypeptide(L)'
;MTLPMSEDVKLLMYSTWLPALMSAMLEEVKELPAEHRDRLLRRMCGVCENLAMGGAVGIRPGMSWEEYIKFLHELPPPVGPWTVTQTAGVYDLLYDCSIGEDGKPRCHCPLVQLGITAPLPQCCDGGASLAGRMIEAATGKPIAKAELVVSPLRSGASVCHYRVHPAQ
;
A
#
# COMPACT_ATOMS: atom_id res chain seq x y z
N MET A 1 0.18 7.56 35.35
CA MET A 1 -1.29 7.41 35.20
C MET A 1 -1.68 8.26 33.98
N THR A 2 -1.94 7.66 32.85
CA THR A 2 -2.39 8.35 31.63
C THR A 2 -3.90 8.56 31.73
N LEU A 3 -4.34 9.81 31.70
CA LEU A 3 -5.78 10.11 31.61
C LEU A 3 -6.31 9.58 30.27
N PRO A 4 -7.46 8.91 30.24
CA PRO A 4 -8.07 8.47 28.99
C PRO A 4 -8.43 9.71 28.15
N MET A 5 -7.94 9.72 26.90
CA MET A 5 -8.22 10.77 25.93
C MET A 5 -9.65 10.62 25.42
N SER A 6 -10.42 11.72 25.32
CA SER A 6 -11.76 11.67 24.74
C SER A 6 -11.71 11.25 23.25
N GLU A 7 -12.79 10.67 22.73
CA GLU A 7 -12.87 10.25 21.31
C GLU A 7 -12.75 11.46 20.37
N ASP A 8 -13.28 12.62 20.71
CA ASP A 8 -13.15 13.85 19.92
C ASP A 8 -11.70 14.30 19.80
N VAL A 9 -10.92 14.20 20.89
CA VAL A 9 -9.49 14.53 20.87
C VAL A 9 -8.72 13.52 20.05
N LYS A 10 -9.03 12.24 20.14
CA LYS A 10 -8.42 11.21 19.28
C LYS A 10 -8.74 11.49 17.81
N LEU A 11 -10.00 11.78 17.49
CA LEU A 11 -10.39 12.09 16.11
C LEU A 11 -9.62 13.30 15.56
N LEU A 12 -9.51 14.37 16.35
CA LEU A 12 -8.73 15.56 15.97
C LEU A 12 -7.25 15.21 15.73
N MET A 13 -6.66 14.39 16.58
CA MET A 13 -5.27 13.96 16.41
C MET A 13 -5.08 13.16 15.12
N TYR A 14 -5.96 12.22 14.80
CA TYR A 14 -5.85 11.39 13.61
C TYR A 14 -6.19 12.14 12.32
N SER A 15 -7.21 13.03 12.34
CA SER A 15 -7.67 13.72 11.14
C SER A 15 -6.88 14.99 10.79
N THR A 16 -6.19 15.57 11.74
CA THR A 16 -5.55 16.89 11.56
C THR A 16 -4.07 16.87 11.96
N TRP A 17 -3.79 16.54 13.22
CA TRP A 17 -2.42 16.67 13.74
C TRP A 17 -1.46 15.65 13.15
N LEU A 18 -1.83 14.38 13.09
CA LEU A 18 -0.97 13.32 12.55
C LEU A 18 -0.66 13.52 11.05
N PRO A 19 -1.62 13.81 10.17
CA PRO A 19 -1.33 14.15 8.78
C PRO A 19 -0.39 15.35 8.63
N ALA A 20 -0.58 16.42 9.41
CA ALA A 20 0.28 17.58 9.36
C ALA A 20 1.73 17.25 9.81
N LEU A 21 1.88 16.49 10.90
CA LEU A 21 3.19 16.04 11.37
C LEU A 21 3.88 15.16 10.32
N MET A 22 3.16 14.18 9.76
CA MET A 22 3.70 13.29 8.73
C MET A 22 4.09 14.04 7.47
N SER A 23 3.30 15.04 7.05
CA SER A 23 3.63 15.90 5.91
C SER A 23 4.93 16.68 6.15
N ALA A 24 5.06 17.32 7.32
CA ALA A 24 6.28 18.04 7.67
C ALA A 24 7.52 17.11 7.72
N MET A 25 7.38 15.91 8.31
CA MET A 25 8.46 14.92 8.31
C MET A 25 8.85 14.47 6.90
N LEU A 26 7.89 14.25 6.00
CA LEU A 26 8.17 13.84 4.63
C LEU A 26 8.82 14.96 3.80
N GLU A 27 8.53 16.23 4.08
CA GLU A 27 9.26 17.34 3.47
C GLU A 27 10.75 17.29 3.84
N GLU A 28 11.08 17.11 5.11
CA GLU A 28 12.48 16.97 5.56
C GLU A 28 13.15 15.72 4.96
N VAL A 29 12.40 14.62 4.78
CA VAL A 29 12.93 13.39 4.17
C VAL A 29 13.39 13.62 2.74
N LYS A 30 12.79 14.56 1.99
CA LYS A 30 13.20 14.89 0.61
C LYS A 30 14.62 15.44 0.56
N GLU A 31 15.03 16.17 1.58
CA GLU A 31 16.34 16.82 1.68
C GLU A 31 17.45 15.85 2.11
N LEU A 32 17.10 14.65 2.58
CA LEU A 32 18.10 13.66 2.99
C LEU A 32 18.90 13.13 1.79
N PRO A 33 20.18 12.77 2.00
CA PRO A 33 20.94 11.99 1.02
C PRO A 33 20.17 10.72 0.59
N ALA A 34 20.24 10.38 -0.69
CA ALA A 34 19.42 9.30 -1.30
C ALA A 34 19.45 7.99 -0.49
N GLU A 35 20.63 7.56 -0.04
CA GLU A 35 20.77 6.32 0.76
C GLU A 35 19.96 6.37 2.06
N HIS A 36 20.02 7.48 2.80
CA HIS A 36 19.29 7.64 4.07
C HIS A 36 17.80 7.74 3.82
N ARG A 37 17.39 8.52 2.82
CA ARG A 37 15.99 8.64 2.39
C ARG A 37 15.40 7.28 2.03
N ASP A 38 16.03 6.53 1.15
CA ASP A 38 15.54 5.25 0.67
C ASP A 38 15.48 4.21 1.80
N ARG A 39 16.45 4.22 2.72
CA ARG A 39 16.41 3.36 3.91
C ARG A 39 15.23 3.68 4.81
N LEU A 40 14.95 4.96 5.05
CA LEU A 40 13.82 5.40 5.88
C LEU A 40 12.50 5.02 5.24
N LEU A 41 12.32 5.30 3.95
CA LEU A 41 11.11 4.98 3.20
C LEU A 41 10.86 3.48 3.16
N ARG A 42 11.87 2.65 2.94
CA ARG A 42 11.72 1.17 3.04
C ARG A 42 11.23 0.72 4.41
N ARG A 43 11.69 1.33 5.50
CA ARG A 43 11.20 1.00 6.85
C ARG A 43 9.75 1.40 7.04
N MET A 44 9.35 2.58 6.58
CA MET A 44 7.95 3.04 6.63
C MET A 44 7.05 2.11 5.83
N CYS A 45 7.43 1.77 4.60
CA CYS A 45 6.70 0.83 3.76
C CYS A 45 6.59 -0.56 4.39
N GLY A 46 7.67 -1.04 5.02
CA GLY A 46 7.67 -2.32 5.74
C GLY A 46 6.68 -2.38 6.90
N VAL A 47 6.42 -1.26 7.59
CA VAL A 47 5.37 -1.19 8.62
C VAL A 47 3.99 -1.35 7.99
N CYS A 48 3.69 -0.60 6.93
CA CYS A 48 2.41 -0.69 6.21
C CYS A 48 2.19 -2.10 5.66
N GLU A 49 3.22 -2.68 5.06
CA GLU A 49 3.22 -4.04 4.50
C GLU A 49 2.92 -5.10 5.57
N ASN A 50 3.59 -5.03 6.72
CA ASN A 50 3.36 -5.99 7.82
C ASN A 50 1.94 -5.86 8.39
N LEU A 51 1.42 -4.65 8.53
CA LEU A 51 0.04 -4.42 8.99
C LEU A 51 -0.97 -4.96 7.98
N ALA A 52 -0.76 -4.74 6.69
CA ALA A 52 -1.63 -5.24 5.63
C ALA A 52 -1.62 -6.77 5.58
N MET A 53 -0.45 -7.41 5.59
CA MET A 53 -0.32 -8.87 5.56
C MET A 53 -0.82 -9.54 6.83
N GLY A 54 -0.65 -8.91 8.00
CA GLY A 54 -1.16 -9.42 9.26
C GLY A 54 -2.67 -9.26 9.46
N GLY A 55 -3.31 -8.38 8.70
CA GLY A 55 -4.70 -7.99 8.88
C GLY A 55 -5.59 -8.19 7.66
N ALA A 56 -5.71 -7.14 6.84
CA ALA A 56 -6.77 -7.03 5.84
C ALA A 56 -6.55 -7.92 4.59
N VAL A 57 -5.31 -8.07 4.13
CA VAL A 57 -5.01 -8.75 2.84
C VAL A 57 -4.24 -10.06 2.99
N GLY A 58 -3.96 -10.48 4.23
CA GLY A 58 -3.25 -11.73 4.51
C GLY A 58 -4.07 -12.97 4.18
N ILE A 59 -3.37 -14.06 3.84
CA ILE A 59 -3.99 -15.37 3.64
C ILE A 59 -4.59 -15.87 4.96
N ARG A 60 -5.81 -16.39 4.88
CA ARG A 60 -6.47 -17.09 5.99
C ARG A 60 -6.17 -18.59 5.90
N PRO A 61 -5.97 -19.26 7.03
CA PRO A 61 -5.75 -20.70 7.02
C PRO A 61 -6.84 -21.47 6.27
N GLY A 62 -6.43 -22.38 5.39
CA GLY A 62 -7.35 -23.23 4.63
C GLY A 62 -7.93 -22.64 3.36
N MET A 63 -7.61 -21.38 3.02
CA MET A 63 -8.03 -20.81 1.74
C MET A 63 -7.32 -21.48 0.56
N SER A 64 -8.09 -21.84 -0.48
CA SER A 64 -7.55 -22.16 -1.79
C SER A 64 -7.10 -20.89 -2.52
N TRP A 65 -6.37 -21.05 -3.62
CA TRP A 65 -5.97 -19.92 -4.47
C TRP A 65 -7.19 -19.13 -4.99
N GLU A 66 -8.21 -19.82 -5.48
CA GLU A 66 -9.43 -19.22 -6.01
C GLU A 66 -10.20 -18.42 -4.93
N GLU A 67 -10.30 -18.98 -3.73
CA GLU A 67 -10.93 -18.31 -2.60
C GLU A 67 -10.15 -17.07 -2.19
N TYR A 68 -8.81 -17.13 -2.25
CA TYR A 68 -7.96 -15.98 -1.93
C TYR A 68 -8.13 -14.85 -2.95
N ILE A 69 -8.15 -15.16 -4.25
CA ILE A 69 -8.41 -14.16 -5.30
C ILE A 69 -9.78 -13.52 -5.14
N LYS A 70 -10.81 -14.33 -4.86
CA LYS A 70 -12.16 -13.82 -4.58
C LYS A 70 -12.16 -12.90 -3.36
N PHE A 71 -11.49 -13.31 -2.26
CA PHE A 71 -11.36 -12.51 -1.06
C PHE A 71 -10.70 -11.14 -1.34
N LEU A 72 -9.61 -11.12 -2.11
CA LEU A 72 -8.94 -9.88 -2.49
C LEU A 72 -9.82 -8.95 -3.32
N HIS A 73 -10.64 -9.54 -4.20
CA HIS A 73 -11.58 -8.77 -5.04
C HIS A 73 -12.75 -8.20 -4.24
N GLU A 74 -13.15 -8.84 -3.14
CA GLU A 74 -14.26 -8.42 -2.28
C GLU A 74 -13.83 -7.48 -1.15
N LEU A 75 -12.54 -7.20 -0.99
CA LEU A 75 -12.07 -6.26 0.03
C LEU A 75 -12.62 -4.85 -0.22
N PRO A 76 -13.14 -4.19 0.82
CA PRO A 76 -13.63 -2.82 0.69
C PRO A 76 -12.47 -1.80 0.63
N PRO A 77 -12.70 -0.61 0.07
CA PRO A 77 -11.77 0.50 0.22
C PRO A 77 -11.50 0.83 1.70
N PRO A 78 -10.29 1.29 2.05
CA PRO A 78 -9.12 1.54 1.22
C PRO A 78 -8.19 0.33 1.02
N VAL A 79 -8.56 -0.85 1.50
CA VAL A 79 -7.72 -2.06 1.43
C VAL A 79 -7.94 -2.91 0.17
N GLY A 80 -9.01 -2.70 -0.53
CA GLY A 80 -9.38 -3.34 -1.79
C GLY A 80 -10.26 -2.42 -2.65
N PRO A 81 -10.87 -2.93 -3.71
CA PRO A 81 -10.70 -4.28 -4.28
C PRO A 81 -9.39 -4.47 -5.04
N TRP A 82 -8.91 -5.71 -5.08
CA TRP A 82 -7.78 -6.12 -5.92
C TRP A 82 -8.24 -7.07 -7.01
N THR A 83 -7.75 -6.85 -8.22
CA THR A 83 -7.90 -7.81 -9.32
C THR A 83 -6.55 -8.47 -9.56
N VAL A 84 -6.51 -9.80 -9.58
CA VAL A 84 -5.30 -10.56 -9.83
C VAL A 84 -5.48 -11.41 -11.07
N THR A 85 -4.57 -11.27 -12.03
CA THR A 85 -4.52 -12.11 -13.23
C THR A 85 -3.16 -12.78 -13.34
N GLN A 86 -3.15 -13.95 -14.00
CA GLN A 86 -1.91 -14.69 -14.24
C GLN A 86 -1.74 -14.95 -15.73
N THR A 87 -0.57 -14.62 -16.27
CA THR A 87 -0.21 -14.90 -17.66
C THR A 87 1.21 -15.42 -17.73
N ALA A 88 1.40 -16.60 -18.27
CA ALA A 88 2.73 -17.25 -18.43
C ALA A 88 3.56 -17.27 -17.11
N GLY A 89 2.90 -17.51 -15.98
CA GLY A 89 3.56 -17.58 -14.67
C GLY A 89 3.85 -16.23 -14.01
N VAL A 90 3.55 -15.13 -14.67
CA VAL A 90 3.65 -13.77 -14.12
C VAL A 90 2.29 -13.34 -13.59
N TYR A 91 2.26 -12.70 -12.44
CA TYR A 91 1.03 -12.18 -11.83
C TYR A 91 0.96 -10.67 -11.98
N ASP A 92 -0.17 -10.19 -12.49
CA ASP A 92 -0.52 -8.76 -12.50
C ASP A 92 -1.59 -8.52 -11.44
N LEU A 93 -1.29 -7.62 -10.49
CA LEU A 93 -2.20 -7.20 -9.43
C LEU A 93 -2.60 -5.75 -9.70
N LEU A 94 -3.89 -5.53 -9.82
CA LEU A 94 -4.46 -4.21 -10.05
C LEU A 94 -5.31 -3.81 -8.84
N TYR A 95 -5.14 -2.59 -8.42
CA TYR A 95 -5.94 -1.95 -7.38
C TYR A 95 -6.64 -0.74 -7.99
N ASP A 96 -7.98 -0.74 -7.99
CA ASP A 96 -8.77 0.38 -8.47
C ASP A 96 -8.68 1.54 -7.49
N CYS A 97 -8.13 2.66 -7.95
CA CYS A 97 -7.97 3.84 -7.12
C CYS A 97 -9.25 4.67 -7.13
N SER A 98 -9.71 5.07 -5.95
CA SER A 98 -10.88 5.94 -5.83
C SER A 98 -10.65 7.29 -6.48
N ILE A 99 -11.71 7.90 -6.99
CA ILE A 99 -11.69 9.27 -7.47
C ILE A 99 -12.01 10.20 -6.30
N GLY A 100 -11.15 11.18 -6.05
CA GLY A 100 -11.35 12.20 -5.03
C GLY A 100 -12.39 13.25 -5.46
N GLU A 101 -12.77 14.12 -4.53
CA GLU A 101 -13.71 15.22 -4.80
C GLU A 101 -13.23 16.19 -5.87
N ASP A 102 -11.91 16.29 -6.07
CA ASP A 102 -11.26 17.08 -7.12
C ASP A 102 -11.23 16.38 -8.49
N GLY A 103 -11.88 15.23 -8.63
CA GLY A 103 -11.94 14.43 -9.86
C GLY A 103 -10.66 13.67 -10.19
N LYS A 104 -9.65 13.66 -9.31
CA LYS A 104 -8.37 12.98 -9.56
C LYS A 104 -8.32 11.62 -8.87
N PRO A 105 -7.65 10.65 -9.49
CA PRO A 105 -7.42 9.34 -8.87
C PRO A 105 -6.62 9.48 -7.56
N ARG A 106 -7.09 8.81 -6.53
CA ARG A 106 -6.42 8.74 -5.23
C ARG A 106 -5.69 7.40 -5.09
N CYS A 107 -4.44 7.47 -4.69
CA CYS A 107 -3.66 6.28 -4.38
C CYS A 107 -4.24 5.57 -3.15
N HIS A 108 -4.24 4.22 -3.13
CA HIS A 108 -4.61 3.44 -1.95
C HIS A 108 -3.59 3.52 -0.80
N CYS A 109 -2.46 4.16 -1.03
CA CYS A 109 -1.43 4.34 0.01
C CYS A 109 -2.04 5.00 1.26
N PRO A 110 -1.85 4.44 2.46
CA PRO A 110 -2.40 5.01 3.70
C PRO A 110 -1.98 6.46 3.92
N LEU A 111 -0.80 6.85 3.50
CA LEU A 111 -0.32 8.23 3.60
C LEU A 111 -1.20 9.19 2.78
N VAL A 112 -1.60 8.78 1.56
CA VAL A 112 -2.51 9.57 0.71
C VAL A 112 -3.91 9.61 1.30
N GLN A 113 -4.39 8.48 1.81
CA GLN A 113 -5.72 8.38 2.44
C GLN A 113 -5.83 9.22 3.72
N LEU A 114 -4.74 9.41 4.43
CA LEU A 114 -4.67 10.29 5.60
C LEU A 114 -4.56 11.79 5.24
N GLY A 115 -4.62 12.15 3.96
CA GLY A 115 -4.53 13.54 3.52
C GLY A 115 -3.12 14.12 3.57
N ILE A 116 -2.08 13.29 3.59
CA ILE A 116 -0.69 13.72 3.50
C ILE A 116 -0.43 14.19 2.06
N THR A 117 -0.24 15.47 1.90
CA THR A 117 -0.35 16.17 0.60
C THR A 117 0.80 15.92 -0.37
N ALA A 118 1.94 15.43 0.11
CA ALA A 118 3.12 15.22 -0.73
C ALA A 118 3.87 13.93 -0.40
N PRO A 119 3.22 12.75 -0.46
CA PRO A 119 3.95 11.51 -0.29
C PRO A 119 4.98 11.37 -1.42
N LEU A 120 6.16 10.89 -1.06
CA LEU A 120 7.22 10.68 -2.04
C LEU A 120 6.85 9.54 -2.99
N PRO A 121 7.09 9.67 -4.31
CA PRO A 121 6.80 8.61 -5.27
C PRO A 121 7.46 7.26 -4.93
N GLN A 122 8.57 7.28 -4.21
CA GLN A 122 9.27 6.09 -3.71
C GLN A 122 8.43 5.27 -2.72
N CYS A 123 7.44 5.89 -2.06
CA CYS A 123 6.51 5.14 -1.20
C CYS A 123 5.70 4.09 -1.97
N CYS A 124 5.55 4.25 -3.30
CA CYS A 124 4.89 3.26 -4.15
C CYS A 124 5.66 1.93 -4.27
N ASP A 125 6.98 1.93 -4.03
CA ASP A 125 7.79 0.71 -4.11
C ASP A 125 7.43 -0.27 -2.98
N GLY A 126 6.93 0.23 -1.84
CA GLY A 126 6.37 -0.61 -0.79
C GLY A 126 5.11 -1.38 -1.22
N GLY A 127 4.31 -0.80 -2.12
CA GLY A 127 3.17 -1.51 -2.72
C GLY A 127 3.59 -2.70 -3.58
N ALA A 128 4.70 -2.58 -4.31
CA ALA A 128 5.25 -3.69 -5.08
C ALA A 128 5.76 -4.83 -4.16
N SER A 129 6.42 -4.49 -3.05
CA SER A 129 6.82 -5.46 -2.04
C SER A 129 5.62 -6.19 -1.44
N LEU A 130 4.57 -5.45 -1.06
CA LEU A 130 3.32 -6.04 -0.58
C LEU A 130 2.70 -7.00 -1.61
N ALA A 131 2.59 -6.59 -2.88
CA ALA A 131 2.08 -7.43 -3.95
C ALA A 131 2.89 -8.72 -4.09
N GLY A 132 4.22 -8.63 -4.02
CA GLY A 132 5.10 -9.81 -4.01
C GLY A 132 4.78 -10.75 -2.85
N ARG A 133 4.70 -10.23 -1.62
CA ARG A 133 4.37 -11.04 -0.43
C ARG A 133 2.98 -11.67 -0.51
N MET A 134 2.01 -10.98 -1.09
CA MET A 134 0.66 -11.52 -1.30
C MET A 134 0.72 -12.76 -2.20
N ILE A 135 1.44 -12.70 -3.32
CA ILE A 135 1.60 -13.83 -4.23
C ILE A 135 2.44 -14.95 -3.61
N GLU A 136 3.54 -14.63 -2.94
CA GLU A 136 4.36 -15.63 -2.23
C GLU A 136 3.54 -16.39 -1.19
N ALA A 137 2.80 -15.68 -0.35
CA ALA A 137 1.95 -16.29 0.67
C ALA A 137 0.85 -17.16 0.06
N ALA A 138 0.24 -16.73 -1.07
CA ALA A 138 -0.85 -17.45 -1.73
C ALA A 138 -0.36 -18.69 -2.50
N THR A 139 0.83 -18.64 -3.07
CA THR A 139 1.32 -19.71 -3.96
C THR A 139 2.39 -20.59 -3.33
N GLY A 140 2.99 -20.15 -2.23
CA GLY A 140 4.17 -20.79 -1.62
C GLY A 140 5.45 -20.68 -2.47
N LYS A 141 5.43 -19.91 -3.57
CA LYS A 141 6.57 -19.74 -4.46
C LYS A 141 7.36 -18.49 -4.09
N PRO A 142 8.69 -18.58 -3.93
CA PRO A 142 9.51 -17.41 -3.71
C PRO A 142 9.36 -16.40 -4.84
N ILE A 143 9.49 -15.12 -4.51
CA ILE A 143 9.37 -14.04 -5.50
C ILE A 143 10.77 -13.61 -5.96
N ALA A 144 11.01 -13.70 -7.26
CA ALA A 144 12.24 -13.23 -7.87
C ALA A 144 12.24 -11.69 -8.04
N LYS A 145 11.08 -11.12 -8.41
CA LYS A 145 10.93 -9.69 -8.64
C LYS A 145 9.47 -9.28 -8.45
N ALA A 146 9.27 -8.13 -7.81
CA ALA A 146 8.00 -7.42 -7.81
C ALA A 146 8.26 -5.96 -8.21
N GLU A 147 7.43 -5.41 -9.09
CA GLU A 147 7.61 -4.07 -9.63
C GLU A 147 6.30 -3.30 -9.74
N LEU A 148 6.38 -2.01 -9.54
CA LEU A 148 5.31 -1.08 -9.85
C LEU A 148 5.34 -0.75 -11.33
N VAL A 149 4.26 -1.06 -12.04
CA VAL A 149 4.08 -0.71 -13.46
C VAL A 149 3.55 0.70 -13.60
N VAL A 150 2.48 1.03 -12.85
CA VAL A 150 1.83 2.34 -12.89
C VAL A 150 1.15 2.64 -11.55
N SER A 151 1.05 3.91 -11.19
CA SER A 151 0.27 4.36 -10.02
C SER A 151 -0.24 5.79 -10.19
N PRO A 152 -1.31 6.18 -9.49
CA PRO A 152 -1.81 7.56 -9.48
C PRO A 152 -0.74 8.57 -9.10
N LEU A 153 0.06 8.26 -8.09
CA LEU A 153 1.08 9.15 -7.54
C LEU A 153 2.22 9.44 -8.54
N ARG A 154 2.54 8.47 -9.42
CA ARG A 154 3.62 8.63 -10.41
C ARG A 154 3.14 9.12 -11.78
N SER A 155 1.93 8.76 -12.15
CA SER A 155 1.46 8.97 -13.54
C SER A 155 0.05 9.56 -13.64
N GLY A 156 -0.66 9.74 -12.53
CA GLY A 156 -2.07 10.16 -12.54
C GLY A 156 -3.04 9.08 -13.02
N ALA A 157 -2.59 7.81 -13.13
CA ALA A 157 -3.45 6.70 -13.52
C ALA A 157 -4.57 6.45 -12.51
N SER A 158 -5.68 5.89 -12.96
CA SER A 158 -6.81 5.49 -12.08
C SER A 158 -6.60 4.16 -11.38
N VAL A 159 -5.44 3.55 -11.52
CA VAL A 159 -5.11 2.22 -11.00
C VAL A 159 -3.68 2.17 -10.49
N CYS A 160 -3.45 1.40 -9.42
CA CYS A 160 -2.11 0.91 -9.10
C CYS A 160 -1.97 -0.48 -9.73
N HIS A 161 -0.95 -0.66 -10.56
CA HIS A 161 -0.64 -1.93 -11.22
C HIS A 161 0.74 -2.41 -10.78
N TYR A 162 0.77 -3.58 -10.19
CA TYR A 162 1.99 -4.27 -9.78
C TYR A 162 2.16 -5.55 -10.57
N ARG A 163 3.39 -5.84 -10.94
CA ARG A 163 3.75 -7.08 -11.63
C ARG A 163 4.70 -7.90 -10.78
N VAL A 164 4.38 -9.17 -10.60
CA VAL A 164 5.11 -10.09 -9.72
C VAL A 164 5.60 -11.29 -10.52
N HIS A 165 6.91 -11.54 -10.44
CA HIS A 165 7.60 -12.63 -11.09
C HIS A 165 8.07 -13.63 -10.02
N PRO A 166 7.43 -14.80 -9.88
CA PRO A 166 7.93 -15.87 -9.04
C PRO A 166 9.30 -16.38 -9.52
N ALA A 167 10.09 -16.90 -8.60
CA ALA A 167 11.28 -17.64 -8.95
C ALA A 167 10.91 -18.93 -9.72
N GLN A 168 11.75 -19.30 -10.67
CA GLN A 168 11.60 -20.53 -11.45
C GLN A 168 11.99 -21.76 -10.63
#